data_b49ff11d16d863bebdaec9648342218a
#
_entry.id   b49ff11d16d863bebdaec9648342218a
#
_cell.length_a   1.000
_cell.length_b   1.000
_cell.length_c   1.000
_cell.angle_alpha   90.00
_cell.angle_beta   90.00
_cell.angle_gamma   90.00
#
_symmetry.space_group_name_H-M   'P 1'
#
loop_
_entity.id
_entity.type
_entity.pdbx_description
1 polymer ?
#
loop_
_entity_poly.entity_id
_entity_poly.type
_entity_poly.pdbx_seq_one_letter_code
_entity_poly.pdbx_strand_id
1 'polypeptide(L)'
;IGGWPTPFQVDWYIARAEMNGYDFNYRILKPWVRDPAFYQTVWMYQSDVPAHEGPTNHATLEFWTYRFPLSIDEEKRSSKDLKVISPLLNQARGNLTGNARDLWIAGIENFKEQTENLDRIAEKIMTFNHQPELTAAIKDAQIATANFTAWLEKQASDKTGPSGIGKKNYTWYQQNVHLLPLTWEEEEQLLQRELDRAWSSLKLEEHRNRDLPPMKAANTPEEFTQLTENGVQRFMNFLKDKQIMPIKPNMEPALREHMGEFAPDDKRNFFLIGMHYDPVPLYCHFIHWFDLAQMRDEPHESPVRRGPLLYNIFDSKNEGIATGVEEMFMHAGLYEDSPRSREIVWIMIAQRAARGLGSLYAHANEMTMAEAGQVHVKWTPRGWMKREPHLLQFEQHLYLRQPGYGTCYITGKYLIEKLVTEWAKQLEEQEKPFVMKDFFRAFNDAGSIPVELVRWQ
;
A
#
# COMPACT_ATOMS: atom_id res chain seq x y z
N ILE A 1 -33.96 -0.96 3.81
CA ILE A 1 -32.93 -0.35 4.67
C ILE A 1 -33.21 1.14 4.96
N GLY A 2 -33.98 1.86 4.12
CA GLY A 2 -34.23 3.30 4.26
C GLY A 2 -34.82 3.78 5.60
N GLY A 3 -35.34 2.89 6.43
CA GLY A 3 -35.84 3.22 7.77
C GLY A 3 -34.84 2.84 8.90
N TRP A 4 -33.66 2.34 8.58
CA TRP A 4 -32.64 1.99 9.58
C TRP A 4 -31.84 3.24 10.00
N PRO A 5 -31.29 3.27 11.23
CA PRO A 5 -30.30 4.28 11.60
C PRO A 5 -29.10 4.28 10.64
N THR A 6 -28.53 5.45 10.37
CA THR A 6 -27.42 5.63 9.40
C THR A 6 -26.25 4.64 9.63
N PRO A 7 -25.76 4.38 10.85
CA PRO A 7 -24.67 3.43 11.05
C PRO A 7 -24.97 2.02 10.52
N PHE A 8 -26.19 1.53 10.69
CA PHE A 8 -26.59 0.21 10.18
C PHE A 8 -26.79 0.20 8.66
N GLN A 9 -27.19 1.33 8.07
CA GLN A 9 -27.24 1.45 6.61
C GLN A 9 -25.83 1.39 6.02
N VAL A 10 -24.86 2.09 6.64
CA VAL A 10 -23.44 2.05 6.25
C VAL A 10 -22.91 0.62 6.35
N ASP A 11 -23.12 -0.08 7.46
CA ASP A 11 -22.70 -1.47 7.63
C ASP A 11 -23.28 -2.42 6.58
N TRP A 12 -24.54 -2.19 6.19
CA TRP A 12 -25.16 -2.94 5.11
C TRP A 12 -24.47 -2.72 3.75
N TYR A 13 -24.10 -1.47 3.42
CA TYR A 13 -23.37 -1.19 2.18
C TYR A 13 -21.99 -1.83 2.17
N ILE A 14 -21.30 -1.84 3.31
CA ILE A 14 -20.01 -2.51 3.47
C ILE A 14 -20.16 -4.02 3.24
N ALA A 15 -21.13 -4.66 3.91
CA ALA A 15 -21.42 -6.08 3.73
C ALA A 15 -21.79 -6.43 2.28
N ARG A 16 -22.57 -5.57 1.62
CA ARG A 16 -22.89 -5.72 0.20
C ARG A 16 -21.67 -5.60 -0.69
N ALA A 17 -20.81 -4.62 -0.43
CA ALA A 17 -19.57 -4.44 -1.19
C ALA A 17 -18.64 -5.66 -1.05
N GLU A 18 -18.55 -6.24 0.16
CA GLU A 18 -17.80 -7.46 0.42
C GLU A 18 -18.36 -8.66 -0.37
N MET A 19 -19.68 -8.84 -0.39
CA MET A 19 -20.32 -9.87 -1.20
C MET A 19 -20.09 -9.67 -2.70
N ASN A 20 -20.08 -8.43 -3.18
CA ASN A 20 -19.74 -8.10 -4.56
C ASN A 20 -18.28 -8.43 -4.86
N GLY A 21 -17.36 -8.16 -3.92
CA GLY A 21 -15.95 -8.53 -4.02
C GLY A 21 -15.76 -10.04 -4.14
N TYR A 22 -16.44 -10.80 -3.29
CA TYR A 22 -16.46 -12.27 -3.39
C TYR A 22 -16.93 -12.76 -4.76
N ASP A 23 -18.09 -12.29 -5.24
CA ASP A 23 -18.64 -12.65 -6.55
C ASP A 23 -17.68 -12.28 -7.69
N PHE A 24 -17.12 -11.07 -7.66
CA PHE A 24 -16.16 -10.61 -8.66
C PHE A 24 -14.88 -11.44 -8.67
N ASN A 25 -14.37 -11.80 -7.49
CA ASN A 25 -13.20 -12.66 -7.35
C ASN A 25 -13.41 -14.02 -8.02
N TYR A 26 -14.60 -14.62 -7.86
CA TYR A 26 -14.94 -15.91 -8.44
C TYR A 26 -15.29 -15.86 -9.94
N ARG A 27 -15.89 -14.79 -10.42
CA ARG A 27 -16.32 -14.69 -11.82
C ARG A 27 -15.26 -14.08 -12.74
N ILE A 28 -14.53 -13.08 -12.27
CA ILE A 28 -13.65 -12.24 -13.10
C ILE A 28 -12.17 -12.43 -12.74
N LEU A 29 -11.77 -12.14 -11.51
CA LEU A 29 -10.36 -12.19 -11.11
C LEU A 29 -9.80 -13.59 -11.18
N LYS A 30 -10.45 -14.56 -10.57
CA LYS A 30 -10.03 -15.98 -10.52
C LYS A 30 -8.53 -16.13 -10.24
N PRO A 31 -7.99 -15.52 -9.17
CA PRO A 31 -6.55 -15.48 -8.96
C PRO A 31 -5.94 -16.87 -8.88
N TRP A 32 -6.63 -17.84 -8.28
CA TRP A 32 -6.17 -19.23 -8.21
C TRP A 32 -5.97 -19.90 -9.58
N VAL A 33 -6.54 -19.34 -10.66
CA VAL A 33 -6.45 -19.88 -12.04
C VAL A 33 -5.40 -19.13 -12.86
N ARG A 34 -5.19 -17.83 -12.59
CA ARG A 34 -4.45 -16.92 -13.47
C ARG A 34 -3.15 -16.41 -12.87
N ASP A 35 -3.06 -16.32 -11.55
CA ASP A 35 -1.99 -15.62 -10.83
C ASP A 35 -1.21 -16.60 -9.96
N PRO A 36 0.01 -16.98 -10.35
CA PRO A 36 0.83 -17.86 -9.51
C PRO A 36 1.10 -17.25 -8.12
N ALA A 37 1.27 -15.93 -8.01
CA ALA A 37 1.52 -15.27 -6.75
C ALA A 37 0.37 -15.39 -5.74
N PHE A 38 -0.84 -15.76 -6.17
CA PHE A 38 -1.94 -16.14 -5.28
C PHE A 38 -1.55 -17.25 -4.30
N TYR A 39 -0.62 -18.11 -4.68
CA TYR A 39 -0.14 -19.23 -3.87
C TYR A 39 1.09 -18.91 -3.01
N GLN A 40 1.56 -17.65 -3.02
CA GLN A 40 2.62 -17.21 -2.10
C GLN A 40 2.18 -17.42 -0.65
N THR A 41 3.10 -17.92 0.19
CA THR A 41 2.78 -18.35 1.55
C THR A 41 3.63 -17.63 2.60
N VAL A 42 4.88 -17.28 2.27
CA VAL A 42 5.86 -16.73 3.23
C VAL A 42 5.91 -15.20 3.12
N TRP A 43 5.63 -14.53 4.25
CA TRP A 43 5.60 -13.07 4.37
C TRP A 43 6.60 -12.62 5.44
N MET A 44 7.57 -11.81 5.05
CA MET A 44 8.66 -11.36 5.93
C MET A 44 8.42 -9.99 6.53
N TYR A 45 7.50 -9.20 5.97
CA TYR A 45 7.21 -7.84 6.38
C TYR A 45 5.71 -7.63 6.54
N GLN A 46 5.34 -6.77 7.51
CA GLN A 46 3.96 -6.31 7.66
C GLN A 46 3.66 -5.28 6.57
N SER A 47 2.46 -5.36 5.98
CA SER A 47 1.95 -4.29 5.12
C SER A 47 1.57 -3.06 5.95
N ASP A 48 1.73 -1.88 5.39
CA ASP A 48 1.27 -0.61 5.99
C ASP A 48 -0.24 -0.40 5.82
N VAL A 49 -0.89 -1.20 4.97
CA VAL A 49 -2.36 -1.30 4.92
C VAL A 49 -2.86 -2.49 5.74
N PRO A 50 -4.15 -2.51 6.17
CA PRO A 50 -4.64 -3.49 7.14
C PRO A 50 -4.86 -4.90 6.60
N ALA A 51 -4.26 -5.29 5.48
CA ALA A 51 -4.32 -6.63 4.88
C ALA A 51 -3.09 -6.92 4.03
N HIS A 52 -2.99 -8.18 3.54
CA HIS A 52 -2.00 -8.52 2.52
C HIS A 52 -2.32 -7.84 1.19
N GLU A 53 -1.29 -7.34 0.55
CA GLU A 53 -1.38 -6.72 -0.76
C GLU A 53 -1.65 -7.76 -1.85
N GLY A 54 -2.76 -7.62 -2.51
CA GLY A 54 -3.26 -8.51 -3.55
C GLY A 54 -4.00 -9.75 -3.02
N PRO A 55 -4.78 -10.41 -3.88
CA PRO A 55 -5.48 -11.63 -3.52
C PRO A 55 -4.51 -12.74 -3.13
N THR A 56 -4.70 -13.33 -1.97
CA THR A 56 -3.87 -14.41 -1.44
C THR A 56 -4.71 -15.61 -1.04
N ASN A 57 -4.06 -16.78 -0.92
CA ASN A 57 -4.64 -17.91 -0.22
C ASN A 57 -4.60 -17.67 1.30
N HIS A 58 -5.32 -18.48 2.07
CA HIS A 58 -5.38 -18.33 3.53
C HIS A 58 -4.29 -19.10 4.28
N ALA A 59 -3.37 -19.77 3.57
CA ALA A 59 -2.25 -20.49 4.18
C ALA A 59 -1.01 -19.57 4.26
N THR A 60 -1.13 -18.42 4.92
CA THR A 60 -0.05 -17.43 5.06
C THR A 60 0.78 -17.68 6.30
N LEU A 61 2.10 -17.60 6.15
CA LEU A 61 3.08 -17.61 7.23
C LEU A 61 3.68 -16.22 7.38
N GLU A 62 3.28 -15.55 8.43
CA GLU A 62 3.71 -14.17 8.73
C GLU A 62 4.95 -14.20 9.62
N PHE A 63 6.13 -14.42 9.01
CA PHE A 63 7.39 -14.51 9.75
C PHE A 63 7.80 -13.19 10.43
N TRP A 64 7.28 -12.06 10.02
CA TRP A 64 7.47 -10.78 10.70
C TRP A 64 6.89 -10.76 12.13
N THR A 65 5.95 -11.68 12.45
CA THR A 65 5.37 -11.81 13.79
C THR A 65 6.23 -12.64 14.76
N TYR A 66 7.28 -13.33 14.25
CA TYR A 66 8.12 -14.20 15.05
C TYR A 66 9.36 -13.49 15.57
N ARG A 67 9.71 -13.72 16.82
CA ARG A 67 10.94 -13.20 17.45
C ARG A 67 11.98 -14.30 17.52
N PHE A 68 13.12 -14.09 16.91
CA PHE A 68 14.26 -15.02 16.96
C PHE A 68 15.14 -14.72 18.17
N PRO A 69 15.63 -15.74 18.92
CA PRO A 69 15.39 -17.19 18.74
C PRO A 69 13.92 -17.57 19.04
N LEU A 70 13.39 -18.54 18.28
CA LEU A 70 12.02 -19.01 18.44
C LEU A 70 11.86 -19.78 19.77
N SER A 71 10.71 -19.67 20.40
CA SER A 71 10.28 -20.56 21.47
C SER A 71 9.91 -21.94 20.92
N ILE A 72 9.91 -22.98 21.76
CA ILE A 72 9.52 -24.35 21.36
C ILE A 72 8.13 -24.41 20.74
N ASP A 73 7.20 -23.60 21.21
CA ASP A 73 5.84 -23.59 20.68
C ASP A 73 5.76 -22.86 19.33
N GLU A 74 6.56 -21.80 19.13
CA GLU A 74 6.71 -21.16 17.83
C GLU A 74 7.39 -22.06 16.81
N GLU A 75 8.42 -22.83 17.20
CA GLU A 75 9.05 -23.82 16.32
C GLU A 75 8.05 -24.91 15.87
N LYS A 76 7.22 -25.42 16.78
CA LYS A 76 6.17 -26.40 16.45
C LYS A 76 5.13 -25.80 15.50
N ARG A 77 4.69 -24.57 15.79
CA ARG A 77 3.72 -23.84 14.94
C ARG A 77 4.29 -23.62 13.55
N SER A 78 5.48 -23.02 13.45
CA SER A 78 6.15 -22.77 12.16
C SER A 78 6.39 -24.06 11.38
N SER A 79 6.82 -25.16 12.05
CA SER A 79 7.01 -26.46 11.39
C SER A 79 5.72 -27.03 10.82
N LYS A 80 4.59 -26.86 11.54
CA LYS A 80 3.27 -27.27 11.06
C LYS A 80 2.83 -26.45 9.86
N ASP A 81 2.99 -25.13 9.93
CA ASP A 81 2.52 -24.20 8.92
C ASP A 81 3.36 -24.30 7.63
N LEU A 82 4.68 -24.48 7.73
CA LEU A 82 5.56 -24.73 6.59
C LEU A 82 5.21 -25.99 5.80
N LYS A 83 4.68 -27.02 6.45
CA LYS A 83 4.26 -28.26 5.79
C LYS A 83 3.08 -28.10 4.82
N VAL A 84 2.36 -26.97 4.89
CA VAL A 84 1.27 -26.65 3.96
C VAL A 84 1.79 -26.27 2.58
N ILE A 85 3.03 -25.78 2.46
CA ILE A 85 3.58 -25.26 1.19
C ILE A 85 3.62 -26.31 0.10
N SER A 86 4.16 -27.49 0.37
CA SER A 86 4.31 -28.54 -0.66
C SER A 86 2.97 -29.02 -1.23
N PRO A 87 1.95 -29.41 -0.44
CA PRO A 87 0.65 -29.81 -0.99
C PRO A 87 -0.08 -28.65 -1.68
N LEU A 88 0.03 -27.41 -1.17
CA LEU A 88 -0.55 -26.23 -1.78
C LEU A 88 0.02 -25.96 -3.19
N LEU A 89 1.34 -26.01 -3.36
CA LEU A 89 2.00 -25.80 -4.66
C LEU A 89 1.74 -26.94 -5.63
N ASN A 90 1.56 -28.17 -5.15
CA ASN A 90 1.11 -29.28 -5.99
C ASN A 90 -0.32 -29.06 -6.49
N GLN A 91 -1.22 -28.57 -5.65
CA GLN A 91 -2.58 -28.20 -6.05
C GLN A 91 -2.55 -27.03 -7.05
N ALA A 92 -1.70 -26.03 -6.83
CA ALA A 92 -1.55 -24.87 -7.71
C ALA A 92 -1.26 -25.25 -9.16
N ARG A 93 -0.43 -26.28 -9.38
CA ARG A 93 -0.12 -26.78 -10.76
C ARG A 93 -1.36 -27.26 -11.50
N GLY A 94 -2.32 -27.84 -10.80
CA GLY A 94 -3.59 -28.27 -11.41
C GLY A 94 -4.56 -27.10 -11.62
N ASN A 95 -4.50 -26.08 -10.78
CA ASN A 95 -5.42 -24.95 -10.82
C ASN A 95 -5.00 -23.87 -11.83
N LEU A 96 -3.70 -23.62 -12.01
CA LEU A 96 -3.13 -22.55 -12.82
C LEU A 96 -3.23 -22.84 -14.34
N THR A 97 -4.46 -22.92 -14.82
CA THR A 97 -4.78 -23.18 -16.22
C THR A 97 -5.00 -21.92 -17.05
N GLY A 98 -5.05 -20.76 -16.44
CA GLY A 98 -5.29 -19.48 -17.10
C GLY A 98 -4.11 -19.02 -17.97
N ASN A 99 -4.41 -18.09 -18.87
CA ASN A 99 -3.43 -17.46 -19.74
C ASN A 99 -3.36 -15.97 -19.47
N ALA A 100 -2.51 -15.55 -18.51
CA ALA A 100 -2.30 -14.16 -18.09
C ALA A 100 -0.79 -13.90 -18.00
N ARG A 101 -0.21 -13.33 -19.05
CA ARG A 101 1.23 -13.21 -19.26
C ARG A 101 1.93 -12.49 -18.12
N ASP A 102 1.48 -11.28 -17.80
CA ASP A 102 2.19 -10.40 -16.85
C ASP A 102 2.01 -10.89 -15.41
N LEU A 103 0.85 -11.42 -15.02
CA LEU A 103 0.65 -12.08 -13.75
C LEU A 103 1.55 -13.31 -13.58
N TRP A 104 1.76 -14.04 -14.69
CA TRP A 104 2.64 -15.22 -14.66
C TRP A 104 4.10 -14.84 -14.48
N ILE A 105 4.59 -13.82 -15.21
CA ILE A 105 5.96 -13.31 -15.09
C ILE A 105 6.22 -12.81 -13.67
N ALA A 106 5.31 -11.98 -13.16
CA ALA A 106 5.43 -11.45 -11.81
C ALA A 106 5.36 -12.56 -10.75
N GLY A 107 4.49 -13.55 -10.94
CA GLY A 107 4.40 -14.70 -10.05
C GLY A 107 5.70 -15.53 -9.97
N ILE A 108 6.47 -15.65 -11.06
CA ILE A 108 7.80 -16.27 -11.03
C ILE A 108 8.72 -15.50 -10.07
N GLU A 109 8.74 -14.18 -10.16
CA GLU A 109 9.60 -13.36 -9.29
C GLU A 109 9.18 -13.47 -7.81
N ASN A 110 7.88 -13.50 -7.50
CA ASN A 110 7.39 -13.74 -6.15
C ASN A 110 7.86 -15.09 -5.57
N PHE A 111 7.93 -16.13 -6.40
CA PHE A 111 8.43 -17.42 -5.92
C PHE A 111 9.95 -17.50 -5.82
N LYS A 112 10.69 -16.72 -6.59
CA LYS A 112 12.15 -16.51 -6.36
C LYS A 112 12.36 -15.80 -5.02
N GLU A 113 11.62 -14.74 -4.75
CA GLU A 113 11.66 -14.06 -3.45
C GLU A 113 11.26 -14.99 -2.30
N GLN A 114 10.22 -15.81 -2.45
CA GLN A 114 9.88 -16.79 -1.42
C GLN A 114 11.02 -17.79 -1.16
N THR A 115 11.76 -18.18 -2.19
CA THR A 115 12.97 -19.02 -2.02
C THR A 115 14.02 -18.31 -1.18
N GLU A 116 14.35 -17.06 -1.52
CA GLU A 116 15.32 -16.25 -0.77
C GLU A 116 14.85 -16.03 0.69
N ASN A 117 13.56 -15.82 0.91
CA ASN A 117 13.00 -15.67 2.26
C ASN A 117 13.12 -16.95 3.09
N LEU A 118 12.88 -18.11 2.48
CA LEU A 118 13.08 -19.41 3.14
C LEU A 118 14.57 -19.66 3.45
N ASP A 119 15.48 -19.22 2.57
CA ASP A 119 16.93 -19.30 2.81
C ASP A 119 17.34 -18.42 4.00
N ARG A 120 16.86 -17.18 4.08
CA ARG A 120 17.09 -16.29 5.22
C ARG A 120 16.53 -16.85 6.54
N ILE A 121 15.36 -17.51 6.49
CA ILE A 121 14.80 -18.20 7.67
C ILE A 121 15.70 -19.38 8.07
N ALA A 122 16.15 -20.18 7.10
CA ALA A 122 17.07 -21.29 7.36
C ALA A 122 18.37 -20.79 8.03
N GLU A 123 18.98 -19.71 7.52
CA GLU A 123 20.16 -19.10 8.12
C GLU A 123 19.90 -18.64 9.56
N LYS A 124 18.77 -17.98 9.82
CA LYS A 124 18.42 -17.48 11.16
C LYS A 124 18.25 -18.61 12.15
N ILE A 125 17.59 -19.72 11.81
CA ILE A 125 17.42 -20.85 12.74
C ILE A 125 18.73 -21.55 13.08
N MET A 126 19.73 -21.52 12.19
CA MET A 126 21.05 -22.09 12.46
C MET A 126 21.85 -21.32 13.51
N THR A 127 21.41 -20.11 13.89
CA THR A 127 22.09 -19.29 14.90
C THR A 127 21.74 -19.68 16.35
N PHE A 128 20.77 -20.56 16.55
CA PHE A 128 20.34 -21.01 17.88
C PHE A 128 19.99 -22.52 17.89
N ASN A 129 19.85 -23.10 19.07
CA ASN A 129 19.46 -24.49 19.22
C ASN A 129 17.96 -24.66 18.91
N HIS A 130 17.61 -25.52 17.97
CA HIS A 130 16.24 -25.67 17.45
C HIS A 130 15.88 -27.16 17.22
N GLN A 131 14.60 -27.45 17.06
CA GLN A 131 14.14 -28.82 16.82
C GLN A 131 14.43 -29.28 15.39
N PRO A 132 14.86 -30.53 15.18
CA PRO A 132 15.14 -31.07 13.83
C PRO A 132 13.96 -31.01 12.87
N GLU A 133 12.71 -31.07 13.41
CA GLU A 133 11.48 -30.96 12.64
C GLU A 133 11.32 -29.63 11.94
N LEU A 134 11.81 -28.54 12.53
CA LEU A 134 11.78 -27.21 11.91
C LEU A 134 12.73 -27.15 10.71
N THR A 135 13.96 -27.67 10.87
CA THR A 135 14.93 -27.77 9.76
C THR A 135 14.36 -28.58 8.60
N ALA A 136 13.75 -29.74 8.90
CA ALA A 136 13.15 -30.59 7.89
C ALA A 136 12.01 -29.88 7.15
N ALA A 137 11.11 -29.17 7.88
CA ALA A 137 10.00 -28.46 7.30
C ALA A 137 10.44 -27.30 6.40
N ILE A 138 11.48 -26.55 6.80
CA ILE A 138 12.06 -25.49 5.97
C ILE A 138 12.67 -26.07 4.69
N LYS A 139 13.44 -27.15 4.80
CA LYS A 139 14.05 -27.80 3.64
C LYS A 139 13.02 -28.33 2.64
N ASP A 140 11.93 -28.93 3.14
CA ASP A 140 10.83 -29.40 2.29
C ASP A 140 10.14 -28.22 1.58
N ALA A 141 9.93 -27.11 2.29
CA ALA A 141 9.37 -25.87 1.72
C ALA A 141 10.28 -25.26 0.65
N GLN A 142 11.61 -25.19 0.88
CA GLN A 142 12.60 -24.74 -0.10
C GLN A 142 12.55 -25.58 -1.37
N ILE A 143 12.57 -26.92 -1.24
CA ILE A 143 12.52 -27.84 -2.39
C ILE A 143 11.20 -27.66 -3.15
N ALA A 144 10.08 -27.59 -2.45
CA ALA A 144 8.77 -27.41 -3.07
C ALA A 144 8.67 -26.09 -3.83
N THR A 145 9.16 -24.99 -3.23
CA THR A 145 9.17 -23.66 -3.83
C THR A 145 10.07 -23.61 -5.07
N ALA A 146 11.30 -24.10 -4.99
CA ALA A 146 12.23 -24.14 -6.13
C ALA A 146 11.68 -24.98 -7.30
N ASN A 147 11.11 -26.15 -7.02
CA ASN A 147 10.48 -27.00 -8.02
C ASN A 147 9.24 -26.35 -8.66
N PHE A 148 8.51 -25.55 -7.91
CA PHE A 148 7.36 -24.81 -8.42
C PHE A 148 7.81 -23.66 -9.30
N THR A 149 8.83 -22.88 -8.89
CA THR A 149 9.45 -21.82 -9.70
C THR A 149 9.94 -22.36 -11.04
N ALA A 150 10.69 -23.45 -11.06
CA ALA A 150 11.15 -24.09 -12.29
C ALA A 150 10.00 -24.56 -13.20
N TRP A 151 8.90 -25.02 -12.60
CA TRP A 151 7.70 -25.38 -13.37
C TRP A 151 7.02 -24.14 -13.96
N LEU A 152 6.92 -23.03 -13.23
CA LEU A 152 6.39 -21.77 -13.74
C LEU A 152 7.22 -21.24 -14.91
N GLU A 153 8.56 -21.23 -14.77
CA GLU A 153 9.49 -20.79 -15.82
C GLU A 153 9.32 -21.60 -17.12
N LYS A 154 9.14 -22.92 -16.99
CA LYS A 154 8.91 -23.79 -18.15
C LYS A 154 7.61 -23.48 -18.88
N GLN A 155 6.56 -23.01 -18.19
CA GLN A 155 5.27 -22.68 -18.78
C GLN A 155 5.19 -21.22 -19.29
N ALA A 156 6.16 -20.37 -18.95
CA ALA A 156 6.10 -18.92 -19.19
C ALA A 156 5.92 -18.56 -20.68
N SER A 157 6.57 -19.28 -21.60
CA SER A 157 6.48 -19.02 -23.04
C SER A 157 5.07 -19.20 -23.61
N ASP A 158 4.24 -20.02 -22.97
CA ASP A 158 2.88 -20.33 -23.41
C ASP A 158 1.86 -19.30 -22.87
N LYS A 159 2.29 -18.44 -21.93
CA LYS A 159 1.46 -17.42 -21.29
C LYS A 159 1.54 -16.10 -22.07
N THR A 160 0.62 -15.90 -23.00
CA THR A 160 0.60 -14.77 -23.93
C THR A 160 -0.65 -13.89 -23.80
N GLY A 161 -1.64 -14.33 -23.01
CA GLY A 161 -2.93 -13.66 -22.88
C GLY A 161 -2.90 -12.42 -22.00
N PRO A 162 -3.99 -11.65 -22.02
CA PRO A 162 -4.11 -10.41 -21.25
C PRO A 162 -4.17 -10.68 -19.74
N SER A 163 -3.57 -9.80 -18.97
CA SER A 163 -3.55 -9.88 -17.50
C SER A 163 -4.52 -8.92 -16.84
N GLY A 164 -4.87 -7.81 -17.49
CA GLY A 164 -5.90 -6.88 -17.03
C GLY A 164 -7.32 -7.45 -17.13
N ILE A 165 -8.26 -6.79 -16.50
CA ILE A 165 -9.68 -7.20 -16.44
C ILE A 165 -10.58 -6.44 -17.41
N GLY A 166 -10.05 -5.45 -18.13
CA GLY A 166 -10.76 -4.56 -19.06
C GLY A 166 -11.50 -3.43 -18.33
N LYS A 167 -11.65 -2.29 -19.05
CA LYS A 167 -12.27 -1.06 -18.53
C LYS A 167 -13.63 -1.26 -17.89
N LYS A 168 -14.50 -2.05 -18.53
CA LYS A 168 -15.87 -2.30 -18.03
C LYS A 168 -15.88 -3.02 -16.68
N ASN A 169 -15.07 -4.07 -16.52
CA ASN A 169 -14.98 -4.80 -15.26
C ASN A 169 -14.29 -3.96 -14.20
N TYR A 170 -13.27 -3.18 -14.57
CA TYR A 170 -12.60 -2.24 -13.67
C TYR A 170 -13.59 -1.23 -13.10
N THR A 171 -14.34 -0.52 -13.96
CA THR A 171 -15.38 0.44 -13.53
C THR A 171 -16.41 -0.21 -12.62
N TRP A 172 -16.88 -1.42 -12.97
CA TRP A 172 -17.86 -2.13 -12.14
C TRP A 172 -17.28 -2.43 -10.74
N TYR A 173 -16.02 -2.88 -10.69
CA TYR A 173 -15.33 -3.19 -9.43
C TYR A 173 -15.20 -1.95 -8.56
N GLN A 174 -14.74 -0.84 -9.12
CA GLN A 174 -14.64 0.44 -8.41
C GLN A 174 -15.98 0.87 -7.80
N GLN A 175 -17.04 0.85 -8.59
CA GLN A 175 -18.35 1.33 -8.16
C GLN A 175 -19.05 0.38 -7.18
N ASN A 176 -18.86 -0.92 -7.28
CA ASN A 176 -19.64 -1.91 -6.54
C ASN A 176 -18.88 -2.60 -5.41
N VAL A 177 -17.54 -2.59 -5.44
CA VAL A 177 -16.69 -3.19 -4.41
C VAL A 177 -15.99 -2.09 -3.60
N HIS A 178 -15.26 -1.19 -4.25
CA HIS A 178 -14.60 -0.07 -3.57
C HIS A 178 -15.55 1.07 -3.21
N LEU A 179 -16.77 1.07 -3.75
CA LEU A 179 -17.76 2.14 -3.60
C LEU A 179 -17.22 3.52 -4.00
N LEU A 180 -16.35 3.53 -5.02
CA LEU A 180 -15.78 4.72 -5.63
C LEU A 180 -16.66 5.12 -6.83
N PRO A 181 -17.27 6.32 -6.83
CA PRO A 181 -18.26 6.71 -7.85
C PRO A 181 -17.61 7.24 -9.13
N LEU A 182 -16.54 6.59 -9.60
CA LEU A 182 -15.81 6.98 -10.81
C LEU A 182 -15.79 5.82 -11.82
N THR A 183 -15.74 6.18 -13.10
CA THR A 183 -15.45 5.27 -14.21
C THR A 183 -13.94 5.22 -14.46
N TRP A 184 -13.49 4.26 -15.24
CA TRP A 184 -12.10 4.16 -15.67
C TRP A 184 -11.61 5.45 -16.37
N GLU A 185 -12.45 6.03 -17.23
CA GLU A 185 -12.16 7.26 -17.97
C GLU A 185 -12.12 8.49 -17.06
N GLU A 186 -12.98 8.56 -16.05
CA GLU A 186 -12.96 9.65 -15.06
C GLU A 186 -11.72 9.56 -14.16
N GLU A 187 -11.31 8.35 -13.77
CA GLU A 187 -10.06 8.16 -13.05
C GLU A 187 -8.84 8.55 -13.90
N GLU A 188 -8.80 8.17 -15.19
CA GLU A 188 -7.74 8.58 -16.11
C GLU A 188 -7.60 10.10 -16.18
N GLN A 189 -8.70 10.82 -16.39
CA GLN A 189 -8.71 12.28 -16.45
C GLN A 189 -8.25 12.91 -15.12
N LEU A 190 -8.70 12.38 -14.00
CA LEU A 190 -8.31 12.85 -12.67
C LEU A 190 -6.82 12.66 -12.43
N LEU A 191 -6.29 11.47 -12.71
CA LEU A 191 -4.88 11.18 -12.54
C LEU A 191 -3.98 12.01 -13.47
N GLN A 192 -4.39 12.20 -14.74
CA GLN A 192 -3.64 13.06 -15.67
C GLN A 192 -3.61 14.51 -15.16
N ARG A 193 -4.75 15.04 -14.73
CA ARG A 193 -4.81 16.38 -14.14
C ARG A 193 -3.91 16.51 -12.91
N GLU A 194 -3.91 15.52 -12.04
CA GLU A 194 -3.09 15.54 -10.82
C GLU A 194 -1.60 15.43 -11.14
N LEU A 195 -1.23 14.65 -12.14
CA LEU A 195 0.14 14.56 -12.64
C LEU A 195 0.63 15.91 -13.16
N ASP A 196 -0.16 16.58 -14.01
CA ASP A 196 0.16 17.89 -14.56
C ASP A 196 0.25 18.95 -13.46
N ARG A 197 -0.66 18.90 -12.47
CA ARG A 197 -0.65 19.77 -11.30
C ARG A 197 0.61 19.58 -10.45
N ALA A 198 0.98 18.34 -10.19
CA ALA A 198 2.16 18.03 -9.37
C ALA A 198 3.45 18.51 -10.07
N TRP A 199 3.60 18.26 -11.38
CA TRP A 199 4.74 18.73 -12.15
C TRP A 199 4.85 20.25 -12.21
N SER A 200 3.75 20.94 -12.47
CA SER A 200 3.74 22.41 -12.50
C SER A 200 4.03 23.00 -11.13
N SER A 201 3.42 22.45 -10.06
CA SER A 201 3.65 22.89 -8.69
C SER A 201 5.10 22.66 -8.24
N LEU A 202 5.69 21.52 -8.60
CA LEU A 202 7.11 21.27 -8.36
C LEU A 202 7.99 22.35 -9.01
N LYS A 203 7.73 22.71 -10.27
CA LYS A 203 8.52 23.74 -10.97
C LYS A 203 8.36 25.12 -10.34
N LEU A 204 7.16 25.45 -9.84
CA LEU A 204 6.92 26.70 -9.12
C LEU A 204 7.60 26.72 -7.75
N GLU A 205 7.61 25.61 -7.00
CA GLU A 205 8.37 25.51 -5.75
C GLU A 205 9.90 25.57 -5.99
N GLU A 206 10.41 24.89 -7.02
CA GLU A 206 11.82 25.00 -7.41
C GLU A 206 12.21 26.44 -7.76
N HIS A 207 11.34 27.18 -8.48
CA HIS A 207 11.54 28.58 -8.77
C HIS A 207 11.53 29.45 -7.51
N ARG A 208 10.56 29.22 -6.61
CA ARG A 208 10.47 29.92 -5.31
C ARG A 208 11.74 29.72 -4.48
N ASN A 209 12.26 28.51 -4.49
CA ASN A 209 13.42 28.11 -3.67
C ASN A 209 14.77 28.28 -4.39
N ARG A 210 14.82 28.92 -5.59
CA ARG A 210 16.02 28.98 -6.45
C ARG A 210 17.25 29.58 -5.76
N ASP A 211 17.02 30.52 -4.83
CA ASP A 211 18.07 31.23 -4.09
C ASP A 211 18.47 30.52 -2.77
N LEU A 212 17.78 29.43 -2.40
CA LEU A 212 18.10 28.63 -1.23
C LEU A 212 19.14 27.55 -1.58
N PRO A 213 19.98 27.15 -0.62
CA PRO A 213 20.91 26.04 -0.80
C PRO A 213 20.16 24.76 -1.24
N PRO A 214 20.77 23.91 -2.09
CA PRO A 214 20.20 22.62 -2.42
C PRO A 214 20.11 21.73 -1.17
N MET A 215 19.10 20.86 -1.10
CA MET A 215 19.02 19.81 -0.09
C MET A 215 20.24 18.88 -0.23
N LYS A 216 20.74 18.44 0.91
CA LYS A 216 21.80 17.44 0.97
C LYS A 216 21.22 16.15 1.54
N ALA A 217 21.51 15.04 0.87
CA ALA A 217 21.16 13.73 1.38
C ALA A 217 22.10 13.32 2.52
N ALA A 218 21.58 12.60 3.51
CA ALA A 218 22.42 11.92 4.49
C ALA A 218 23.25 10.84 3.81
N ASN A 219 24.55 10.84 4.04
CA ASN A 219 25.51 9.95 3.35
C ASN A 219 26.19 8.95 4.29
N THR A 220 25.95 9.06 5.60
CA THR A 220 26.43 8.10 6.60
C THR A 220 25.27 7.60 7.47
N PRO A 221 25.41 6.42 8.11
CA PRO A 221 24.41 5.93 9.05
C PRO A 221 24.11 6.92 10.19
N GLU A 222 25.12 7.62 10.69
CA GLU A 222 24.98 8.60 11.77
C GLU A 222 24.19 9.83 11.33
N GLU A 223 24.49 10.36 10.14
CA GLU A 223 23.72 11.48 9.55
C GLU A 223 22.26 11.07 9.33
N PHE A 224 22.01 9.85 8.83
CA PHE A 224 20.66 9.36 8.61
C PHE A 224 19.90 9.17 9.92
N THR A 225 20.52 8.58 10.95
CA THR A 225 19.91 8.43 12.26
C THR A 225 19.53 9.78 12.86
N GLN A 226 20.42 10.78 12.79
CA GLN A 226 20.15 12.13 13.28
C GLN A 226 19.01 12.80 12.47
N LEU A 227 18.98 12.63 11.15
CA LEU A 227 17.95 13.17 10.25
C LEU A 227 16.58 12.59 10.59
N THR A 228 16.49 11.27 10.75
CA THR A 228 15.23 10.57 11.07
C THR A 228 14.72 10.90 12.47
N GLU A 229 15.60 10.96 13.48
CA GLU A 229 15.22 11.40 14.83
C GLU A 229 14.68 12.84 14.86
N ASN A 230 15.37 13.77 14.22
CA ASN A 230 14.90 15.14 14.06
C ASN A 230 13.56 15.21 13.30
N GLY A 231 13.41 14.34 12.29
CA GLY A 231 12.18 14.22 11.52
C GLY A 231 10.98 13.80 12.37
N VAL A 232 11.13 12.76 13.21
CA VAL A 232 10.09 12.32 14.15
C VAL A 232 9.70 13.45 15.09
N GLN A 233 10.68 14.10 15.71
CA GLN A 233 10.40 15.20 16.65
C GLN A 233 9.66 16.36 15.96
N ARG A 234 10.13 16.78 14.78
CA ARG A 234 9.49 17.84 13.98
C ARG A 234 8.06 17.50 13.64
N PHE A 235 7.82 16.28 13.16
CA PHE A 235 6.49 15.83 12.76
C PHE A 235 5.52 15.74 13.95
N MET A 236 5.91 15.08 15.04
CA MET A 236 5.07 14.93 16.23
C MET A 236 4.79 16.28 16.91
N ASN A 237 5.78 17.18 16.99
CA ASN A 237 5.57 18.53 17.52
C ASN A 237 4.59 19.32 16.65
N PHE A 238 4.73 19.26 15.32
CA PHE A 238 3.79 19.91 14.39
C PHE A 238 2.35 19.45 14.62
N LEU A 239 2.11 18.13 14.69
CA LEU A 239 0.77 17.59 14.92
C LEU A 239 0.16 18.10 16.23
N LYS A 240 0.99 18.21 17.30
CA LYS A 240 0.58 18.66 18.61
C LYS A 240 0.36 20.18 18.65
N ASP A 241 1.34 20.96 18.21
CA ASP A 241 1.36 22.42 18.37
C ASP A 241 0.32 23.09 17.45
N LYS A 242 0.13 22.58 16.25
CA LYS A 242 -0.89 23.05 15.30
C LYS A 242 -2.27 22.42 15.52
N GLN A 243 -2.41 21.52 16.50
CA GLN A 243 -3.66 20.81 16.80
C GLN A 243 -4.31 20.18 15.56
N ILE A 244 -3.48 19.48 14.76
CA ILE A 244 -3.89 18.89 13.48
C ILE A 244 -4.88 17.75 13.70
N MET A 245 -4.56 16.85 14.64
CA MET A 245 -5.39 15.68 14.96
C MET A 245 -5.30 15.34 16.46
N PRO A 246 -6.18 14.50 17.00
CA PRO A 246 -6.02 13.96 18.35
C PRO A 246 -4.73 13.16 18.47
N ILE A 247 -3.86 13.50 19.41
CA ILE A 247 -2.62 12.76 19.65
C ILE A 247 -2.87 11.66 20.67
N LYS A 248 -2.52 10.43 20.30
CA LYS A 248 -2.62 9.23 21.14
C LYS A 248 -1.25 8.72 21.54
N PRO A 249 -1.11 8.04 22.70
CA PRO A 249 0.19 7.58 23.21
C PRO A 249 0.90 6.56 22.32
N ASN A 250 0.17 5.84 21.45
CA ASN A 250 0.71 4.82 20.55
C ASN A 250 1.23 5.38 19.21
N MET A 251 0.96 6.64 18.87
CA MET A 251 1.33 7.22 17.56
C MET A 251 2.85 7.35 17.38
N GLU A 252 3.55 7.98 18.31
CA GLU A 252 4.99 8.15 18.21
C GLU A 252 5.75 6.81 18.26
N PRO A 253 5.42 5.85 19.16
CA PRO A 253 6.01 4.51 19.10
C PRO A 253 5.79 3.82 17.76
N ALA A 254 4.58 3.86 17.19
CA ALA A 254 4.29 3.26 15.88
C ALA A 254 5.13 3.89 14.75
N LEU A 255 5.31 5.20 14.75
CA LEU A 255 6.18 5.88 13.79
C LEU A 255 7.65 5.47 13.97
N ARG A 256 8.13 5.37 15.21
CA ARG A 256 9.53 5.02 15.52
C ARG A 256 9.90 3.61 15.09
N GLU A 257 8.98 2.67 15.10
CA GLU A 257 9.18 1.32 14.59
C GLU A 257 9.44 1.30 13.06
N HIS A 258 9.10 2.39 12.34
CA HIS A 258 9.15 2.48 10.88
C HIS A 258 10.00 3.66 10.37
N MET A 259 10.96 4.14 11.17
CA MET A 259 11.82 5.28 10.80
C MET A 259 12.69 5.03 9.57
N GLY A 260 12.78 3.79 9.10
CA GLY A 260 13.63 3.38 8.01
C GLY A 260 15.09 3.14 8.43
N GLU A 261 15.87 2.60 7.51
CA GLU A 261 17.30 2.29 7.72
C GLU A 261 18.16 3.01 6.68
N PHE A 262 19.40 3.31 7.06
CA PHE A 262 20.37 3.88 6.13
C PHE A 262 20.63 2.94 4.95
N ALA A 263 20.62 3.49 3.74
CA ALA A 263 21.04 2.78 2.55
C ALA A 263 22.11 3.58 1.78
N PRO A 264 23.17 2.93 1.26
CA PRO A 264 24.10 3.55 0.32
C PRO A 264 23.35 4.05 -0.92
N ASP A 265 23.86 5.09 -1.59
CA ASP A 265 23.18 5.77 -2.69
C ASP A 265 22.75 4.84 -3.84
N ASP A 266 23.61 3.88 -4.18
CA ASP A 266 23.35 2.87 -5.22
C ASP A 266 22.24 1.87 -4.86
N LYS A 267 21.88 1.77 -3.57
CA LYS A 267 20.82 0.88 -3.05
C LYS A 267 19.51 1.58 -2.75
N ARG A 268 19.45 2.91 -2.88
CA ARG A 268 18.24 3.67 -2.59
C ARG A 268 17.20 3.50 -3.69
N ASN A 269 16.01 3.04 -3.31
CA ASN A 269 14.81 3.11 -4.13
C ASN A 269 14.17 4.50 -4.02
N PHE A 270 13.02 4.72 -4.68
CA PHE A 270 12.32 5.99 -4.68
C PHE A 270 12.08 6.57 -3.27
N PHE A 271 11.55 5.77 -2.36
CA PHE A 271 11.22 6.20 -1.00
C PHE A 271 12.48 6.50 -0.19
N LEU A 272 13.48 5.64 -0.28
CA LEU A 272 14.76 5.84 0.40
C LEU A 272 15.49 7.09 -0.10
N ILE A 273 15.41 7.42 -1.40
CA ILE A 273 15.97 8.68 -1.91
C ILE A 273 15.32 9.86 -1.18
N GLY A 274 13.99 9.91 -1.13
CA GLY A 274 13.26 10.97 -0.44
C GLY A 274 13.63 11.06 1.04
N MET A 275 13.66 9.93 1.75
CA MET A 275 14.00 9.87 3.18
C MET A 275 15.41 10.36 3.50
N HIS A 276 16.39 10.13 2.61
CA HIS A 276 17.75 10.60 2.84
C HIS A 276 17.89 12.12 2.66
N TYR A 277 16.98 12.78 1.94
CA TYR A 277 16.89 14.24 1.87
C TYR A 277 16.09 14.84 3.03
N ASP A 278 14.87 14.38 3.24
CA ASP A 278 14.00 14.73 4.37
C ASP A 278 12.95 13.62 4.56
N PRO A 279 12.92 12.93 5.72
CA PRO A 279 11.98 11.84 5.96
C PRO A 279 10.55 12.33 6.22
N VAL A 280 10.33 13.59 6.62
CA VAL A 280 9.03 14.07 7.08
C VAL A 280 7.94 14.00 6.03
N PRO A 281 8.15 14.26 4.73
CA PRO A 281 7.12 14.03 3.72
C PRO A 281 6.61 12.58 3.71
N LEU A 282 7.49 11.59 3.87
CA LEU A 282 7.08 10.19 3.98
C LEU A 282 6.47 9.86 5.34
N TYR A 283 6.92 10.50 6.43
CA TYR A 283 6.27 10.33 7.75
C TYR A 283 4.84 10.85 7.78
N CYS A 284 4.48 11.81 6.96
CA CYS A 284 3.08 12.17 6.77
C CYS A 284 2.27 11.00 6.22
N HIS A 285 2.83 10.27 5.25
CA HIS A 285 2.20 9.06 4.71
C HIS A 285 2.08 7.93 5.75
N PHE A 286 2.99 7.88 6.70
CA PHE A 286 2.99 6.88 7.79
C PHE A 286 1.86 7.03 8.82
N ILE A 287 0.87 7.89 8.54
CA ILE A 287 -0.44 7.87 9.24
C ILE A 287 -1.07 6.46 9.22
N HIS A 288 -0.74 5.62 8.25
CA HIS A 288 -1.11 4.21 8.23
C HIS A 288 -0.78 3.47 9.51
N TRP A 289 0.42 3.69 10.06
CA TRP A 289 0.87 3.04 11.30
C TRP A 289 0.07 3.52 12.51
N PHE A 290 -0.41 4.78 12.48
CA PHE A 290 -1.33 5.29 13.50
C PHE A 290 -2.68 4.60 13.42
N ASP A 291 -3.20 4.41 12.20
CA ASP A 291 -4.47 3.73 11.96
C ASP A 291 -4.40 2.25 12.36
N LEU A 292 -3.33 1.54 12.02
CA LEU A 292 -3.12 0.15 12.43
C LEU A 292 -3.00 0.02 13.95
N ALA A 293 -2.27 0.93 14.60
CA ALA A 293 -2.17 0.97 16.07
C ALA A 293 -3.53 1.25 16.70
N GLN A 294 -4.34 2.14 16.13
CA GLN A 294 -5.69 2.41 16.61
C GLN A 294 -6.62 1.21 16.42
N MET A 295 -6.60 0.55 15.27
CA MET A 295 -7.40 -0.67 15.04
C MET A 295 -7.08 -1.77 16.05
N ARG A 296 -5.81 -1.91 16.44
CA ARG A 296 -5.37 -2.88 17.43
C ARG A 296 -5.84 -2.52 18.84
N ASP A 297 -5.66 -1.27 19.26
CA ASP A 297 -5.82 -0.82 20.64
C ASP A 297 -7.24 -0.34 20.95
N GLU A 298 -7.92 0.25 19.97
CA GLU A 298 -9.26 0.82 20.08
C GLU A 298 -10.12 0.44 18.87
N PRO A 299 -10.41 -0.86 18.64
CA PRO A 299 -11.16 -1.31 17.47
C PRO A 299 -12.59 -0.73 17.47
N HIS A 300 -13.08 -0.36 16.29
CA HIS A 300 -14.45 0.12 16.10
C HIS A 300 -15.48 -0.89 16.63
N GLU A 301 -16.59 -0.42 17.20
CA GLU A 301 -17.63 -1.28 17.77
C GLU A 301 -18.29 -2.20 16.73
N SER A 302 -18.52 -1.68 15.51
CA SER A 302 -19.05 -2.50 14.42
C SER A 302 -18.03 -3.52 13.93
N PRO A 303 -18.40 -4.82 13.87
CA PRO A 303 -17.49 -5.89 13.43
C PRO A 303 -17.05 -5.76 11.96
N VAL A 304 -17.81 -5.05 11.12
CA VAL A 304 -17.48 -4.86 9.69
C VAL A 304 -16.61 -3.63 9.44
N ARG A 305 -16.30 -2.82 10.47
CA ARG A 305 -15.48 -1.61 10.38
C ARG A 305 -14.20 -1.65 11.21
N ARG A 306 -14.04 -2.66 12.08
CA ARG A 306 -12.92 -2.74 13.03
C ARG A 306 -11.61 -3.22 12.42
N GLY A 307 -11.65 -3.69 11.19
CA GLY A 307 -10.49 -4.20 10.47
C GLY A 307 -10.83 -4.53 9.02
N PRO A 308 -9.86 -5.08 8.28
CA PRO A 308 -10.02 -5.43 6.88
C PRO A 308 -11.05 -6.56 6.72
N LEU A 309 -11.71 -6.56 5.57
CA LEU A 309 -12.53 -7.65 5.10
C LEU A 309 -11.70 -8.57 4.16
N LEU A 310 -12.31 -9.66 3.66
CA LEU A 310 -11.57 -10.62 2.81
C LEU A 310 -11.33 -10.10 1.39
N TYR A 311 -12.24 -9.30 0.86
CA TYR A 311 -12.24 -8.87 -0.53
C TYR A 311 -12.15 -7.36 -0.69
N ASN A 312 -12.17 -6.61 0.39
CA ASN A 312 -12.08 -5.16 0.35
C ASN A 312 -11.43 -4.60 1.62
N ILE A 313 -10.36 -3.83 1.45
CA ILE A 313 -9.66 -3.12 2.52
C ILE A 313 -9.85 -1.59 2.44
N PHE A 314 -10.69 -1.13 1.50
CA PHE A 314 -11.01 0.28 1.28
C PHE A 314 -9.80 1.19 1.10
N ASP A 315 -8.91 0.82 0.19
CA ASP A 315 -7.66 1.52 -0.11
C ASP A 315 -7.85 3.02 -0.37
N SER A 316 -8.97 3.42 -1.00
CA SER A 316 -9.29 4.83 -1.25
C SER A 316 -9.40 5.66 0.04
N LYS A 317 -9.75 5.05 1.19
CA LYS A 317 -9.66 5.72 2.48
C LYS A 317 -8.24 5.69 3.02
N ASN A 318 -7.64 4.52 3.11
CA ASN A 318 -6.35 4.32 3.77
C ASN A 318 -5.23 5.06 3.02
N GLU A 319 -5.03 4.75 1.75
CA GLU A 319 -4.01 5.40 0.91
C GLU A 319 -4.39 6.83 0.54
N GLY A 320 -5.69 7.09 0.39
CA GLY A 320 -6.19 8.43 0.08
C GLY A 320 -5.91 9.44 1.18
N ILE A 321 -6.12 9.08 2.46
CA ILE A 321 -5.80 9.98 3.57
C ILE A 321 -4.29 10.14 3.73
N ALA A 322 -3.52 9.05 3.62
CA ALA A 322 -2.07 9.09 3.73
C ALA A 322 -1.45 9.99 2.65
N THR A 323 -1.97 9.94 1.42
CA THR A 323 -1.56 10.86 0.34
C THR A 323 -2.08 12.28 0.55
N GLY A 324 -3.32 12.43 1.00
CA GLY A 324 -3.95 13.72 1.21
C GLY A 324 -3.26 14.55 2.29
N VAL A 325 -2.85 13.93 3.39
CA VAL A 325 -2.19 14.64 4.51
C VAL A 325 -0.81 15.17 4.14
N GLU A 326 -0.11 14.58 3.18
CA GLU A 326 1.17 15.12 2.71
C GLU A 326 1.02 16.56 2.22
N GLU A 327 -0.02 16.84 1.44
CA GLU A 327 -0.33 18.17 0.95
C GLU A 327 -1.04 19.03 2.00
N MET A 328 -2.00 18.48 2.75
CA MET A 328 -2.71 19.20 3.81
C MET A 328 -1.75 19.74 4.87
N PHE A 329 -0.79 18.93 5.31
CA PHE A 329 0.17 19.36 6.34
C PHE A 329 1.19 20.35 5.78
N MET A 330 1.53 20.23 4.50
CA MET A 330 2.31 21.23 3.79
C MET A 330 1.61 22.61 3.83
N HIS A 331 0.30 22.66 3.57
CA HIS A 331 -0.50 23.88 3.65
C HIS A 331 -0.70 24.37 5.09
N ALA A 332 -0.74 23.47 6.07
CA ALA A 332 -0.82 23.81 7.48
C ALA A 332 0.52 24.33 8.10
N GLY A 333 1.59 24.40 7.30
CA GLY A 333 2.86 25.02 7.69
C GLY A 333 3.95 24.07 8.18
N LEU A 334 3.83 22.77 7.92
CA LEU A 334 4.84 21.77 8.36
C LEU A 334 6.26 22.07 7.85
N TYR A 335 6.39 22.73 6.69
CA TYR A 335 7.67 22.99 6.02
C TYR A 335 8.05 24.49 5.98
N GLU A 336 7.57 25.29 6.95
CA GLU A 336 7.96 26.72 7.04
C GLU A 336 9.47 26.89 7.19
N ASP A 337 10.10 26.06 8.04
CA ASP A 337 11.54 26.07 8.29
C ASP A 337 12.37 25.22 7.30
N SER A 338 11.71 24.45 6.43
CA SER A 338 12.34 23.60 5.42
C SER A 338 11.63 23.66 4.08
N PRO A 339 11.59 24.83 3.40
CA PRO A 339 10.72 25.06 2.27
C PRO A 339 11.00 24.15 1.06
N ARG A 340 12.23 23.63 0.90
CA ARG A 340 12.55 22.64 -0.15
C ARG A 340 11.90 21.27 0.08
N SER A 341 11.48 20.94 1.29
CA SER A 341 10.74 19.69 1.57
C SER A 341 9.37 19.65 0.85
N ARG A 342 8.81 20.82 0.52
CA ARG A 342 7.61 20.96 -0.32
C ARG A 342 7.83 20.40 -1.74
N GLU A 343 9.05 20.48 -2.26
CA GLU A 343 9.41 19.88 -3.55
C GLU A 343 9.26 18.35 -3.51
N ILE A 344 9.61 17.71 -2.37
CA ILE A 344 9.46 16.26 -2.18
C ILE A 344 7.98 15.85 -2.21
N VAL A 345 7.10 16.63 -1.57
CA VAL A 345 5.64 16.36 -1.59
C VAL A 345 5.14 16.31 -3.04
N TRP A 346 5.50 17.30 -3.88
CA TRP A 346 5.09 17.32 -5.28
C TRP A 346 5.70 16.18 -6.12
N ILE A 347 6.92 15.75 -5.79
CA ILE A 347 7.55 14.59 -6.43
C ILE A 347 6.75 13.31 -6.08
N MET A 348 6.35 13.15 -4.81
CA MET A 348 5.58 12.00 -4.35
C MET A 348 4.18 11.95 -5.00
N ILE A 349 3.49 13.09 -5.10
CA ILE A 349 2.18 13.16 -5.79
C ILE A 349 2.33 12.82 -7.28
N ALA A 350 3.35 13.35 -7.97
CA ALA A 350 3.61 13.03 -9.36
C ALA A 350 3.89 11.53 -9.58
N GLN A 351 4.67 10.91 -8.69
CA GLN A 351 4.96 9.48 -8.71
C GLN A 351 3.68 8.65 -8.57
N ARG A 352 2.80 9.00 -7.62
CA ARG A 352 1.53 8.29 -7.41
C ARG A 352 0.57 8.43 -8.58
N ALA A 353 0.46 9.62 -9.16
CA ALA A 353 -0.36 9.82 -10.34
C ALA A 353 0.19 9.03 -11.55
N ALA A 354 1.51 9.03 -11.75
CA ALA A 354 2.16 8.29 -12.84
C ALA A 354 1.97 6.78 -12.73
N ARG A 355 2.13 6.19 -11.52
CA ARG A 355 1.93 4.76 -11.31
C ARG A 355 0.47 4.35 -11.46
N GLY A 356 -0.47 5.21 -11.00
CA GLY A 356 -1.90 5.00 -11.17
C GLY A 356 -2.33 4.97 -12.64
N LEU A 357 -1.81 5.88 -13.47
CA LEU A 357 -2.03 5.86 -14.94
C LEU A 357 -1.53 4.56 -15.56
N GLY A 358 -0.31 4.10 -15.21
CA GLY A 358 0.22 2.82 -15.66
C GLY A 358 -0.70 1.66 -15.28
N SER A 359 -1.20 1.64 -14.04
CA SER A 359 -2.16 0.65 -13.55
C SER A 359 -3.46 0.63 -14.36
N LEU A 360 -4.04 1.80 -14.66
CA LEU A 360 -5.24 1.90 -15.49
C LEU A 360 -5.05 1.31 -16.88
N TYR A 361 -3.96 1.66 -17.56
CA TYR A 361 -3.66 1.15 -18.91
C TYR A 361 -3.37 -0.36 -18.91
N ALA A 362 -2.71 -0.88 -17.86
CA ALA A 362 -2.50 -2.32 -17.72
C ALA A 362 -3.83 -3.07 -17.52
N HIS A 363 -4.74 -2.54 -16.68
CA HIS A 363 -6.08 -3.12 -16.51
C HIS A 363 -6.95 -3.04 -17.77
N ALA A 364 -6.81 -1.99 -18.57
CA ALA A 364 -7.47 -1.85 -19.86
C ALA A 364 -6.93 -2.83 -20.91
N ASN A 365 -5.81 -3.51 -20.65
CA ASN A 365 -5.01 -4.29 -21.61
C ASN A 365 -4.50 -3.45 -22.79
N GLU A 366 -4.28 -2.15 -22.58
CA GLU A 366 -3.68 -1.23 -23.53
C GLU A 366 -2.15 -1.17 -23.39
N MET A 367 -1.64 -1.57 -22.23
CA MET A 367 -0.21 -1.71 -21.93
C MET A 367 0.06 -3.02 -21.22
N THR A 368 1.25 -3.54 -21.44
CA THR A 368 1.83 -4.60 -20.60
C THR A 368 2.26 -3.99 -19.26
N MET A 369 2.47 -4.84 -18.25
CA MET A 369 3.03 -4.41 -16.96
C MET A 369 4.38 -3.67 -17.13
N ALA A 370 5.23 -4.11 -18.06
CA ALA A 370 6.49 -3.46 -18.33
C ALA A 370 6.33 -2.06 -18.94
N GLU A 371 5.38 -1.87 -19.86
CA GLU A 371 5.04 -0.57 -20.44
C GLU A 371 4.43 0.36 -19.40
N ALA A 372 3.55 -0.14 -18.54
CA ALA A 372 3.01 0.60 -17.39
C ALA A 372 4.14 1.07 -16.45
N GLY A 373 5.13 0.22 -16.20
CA GLY A 373 6.34 0.59 -15.46
C GLY A 373 7.14 1.71 -16.15
N GLN A 374 7.18 1.76 -17.49
CA GLN A 374 7.83 2.88 -18.21
C GLN A 374 7.09 4.21 -18.01
N VAL A 375 5.74 4.21 -17.95
CA VAL A 375 4.96 5.40 -17.62
C VAL A 375 5.37 5.90 -16.23
N HIS A 376 5.43 5.02 -15.25
CA HIS A 376 5.82 5.32 -13.88
C HIS A 376 7.23 5.95 -13.81
N VAL A 377 8.22 5.33 -14.44
CA VAL A 377 9.60 5.85 -14.47
C VAL A 377 9.69 7.19 -15.19
N LYS A 378 9.04 7.32 -16.36
CA LYS A 378 9.11 8.52 -17.20
C LYS A 378 8.56 9.77 -16.51
N TRP A 379 7.45 9.60 -15.79
CA TRP A 379 6.72 10.73 -15.23
C TRP A 379 7.02 11.00 -13.74
N THR A 380 7.87 10.19 -13.11
CA THR A 380 8.41 10.51 -11.79
C THR A 380 9.54 11.53 -11.91
N PRO A 381 9.44 12.72 -11.25
CA PRO A 381 10.43 13.77 -11.37
C PRO A 381 11.84 13.37 -10.93
N ARG A 382 12.84 14.08 -11.41
CA ARG A 382 14.26 13.96 -11.05
C ARG A 382 14.86 12.56 -11.28
N GLY A 383 14.17 11.67 -11.99
CA GLY A 383 14.63 10.28 -12.18
C GLY A 383 14.70 9.47 -10.90
N TRP A 384 13.95 9.85 -9.87
CA TRP A 384 13.97 9.15 -8.57
C TRP A 384 13.36 7.76 -8.66
N MET A 385 12.43 7.53 -9.60
CA MET A 385 11.97 6.17 -9.89
C MET A 385 12.91 5.52 -10.87
N LYS A 386 13.75 4.64 -10.35
CA LYS A 386 14.75 3.91 -11.14
C LYS A 386 14.09 2.72 -11.85
N ARG A 387 14.68 2.30 -12.96
CA ARG A 387 14.37 1.01 -13.60
C ARG A 387 15.05 -0.09 -12.82
N GLU A 388 14.44 -0.48 -11.72
CA GLU A 388 14.99 -1.54 -10.89
C GLU A 388 13.89 -2.60 -10.66
N PRO A 389 14.27 -3.89 -10.48
CA PRO A 389 13.30 -4.98 -10.48
C PRO A 389 12.48 -5.08 -9.18
N HIS A 390 12.94 -4.49 -8.08
CA HIS A 390 12.30 -4.71 -6.78
C HIS A 390 11.06 -3.84 -6.59
N LEU A 391 11.23 -2.52 -6.36
CA LEU A 391 10.09 -1.65 -6.07
C LEU A 391 9.18 -1.46 -7.30
N LEU A 392 9.74 -1.13 -8.47
CA LEU A 392 8.96 -0.86 -9.66
C LEU A 392 8.12 -2.07 -10.09
N GLN A 393 8.74 -3.26 -10.12
CA GLN A 393 8.07 -4.49 -10.51
C GLN A 393 7.04 -4.92 -9.46
N PHE A 394 7.39 -4.82 -8.18
CA PHE A 394 6.47 -5.08 -7.08
C PHE A 394 5.21 -4.22 -7.18
N GLU A 395 5.35 -2.90 -7.30
CA GLU A 395 4.20 -2.00 -7.40
C GLU A 395 3.33 -2.30 -8.63
N GLN A 396 3.92 -2.49 -9.82
CA GLN A 396 3.15 -2.78 -11.02
C GLN A 396 2.42 -4.13 -10.93
N HIS A 397 3.03 -5.13 -10.31
CA HIS A 397 2.41 -6.42 -10.06
C HIS A 397 1.25 -6.31 -9.06
N LEU A 398 1.48 -5.63 -7.94
CA LEU A 398 0.45 -5.38 -6.94
C LEU A 398 -0.80 -4.74 -7.55
N TYR A 399 -0.61 -3.69 -8.37
CA TYR A 399 -1.73 -2.98 -9.00
C TYR A 399 -2.48 -3.85 -9.99
N LEU A 400 -1.80 -4.74 -10.71
CA LEU A 400 -2.43 -5.67 -11.64
C LEU A 400 -3.23 -6.77 -10.91
N ARG A 401 -2.80 -7.18 -9.73
CA ARG A 401 -3.49 -8.16 -8.88
C ARG A 401 -4.70 -7.57 -8.15
N GLN A 402 -4.62 -6.30 -7.81
CA GLN A 402 -5.60 -5.59 -6.99
C GLN A 402 -6.14 -4.37 -7.74
N PRO A 403 -7.23 -4.54 -8.53
CA PRO A 403 -7.81 -3.45 -9.32
C PRO A 403 -8.18 -2.26 -8.45
N GLY A 404 -7.75 -1.06 -8.84
CA GLY A 404 -8.00 0.17 -8.11
C GLY A 404 -6.93 0.55 -7.09
N TYR A 405 -6.04 -0.37 -6.68
CA TYR A 405 -5.00 -0.02 -5.71
C TYR A 405 -4.06 1.06 -6.26
N GLY A 406 -3.57 0.91 -7.50
CA GLY A 406 -2.65 1.90 -8.09
C GLY A 406 -3.23 3.31 -8.23
N THR A 407 -4.55 3.45 -8.31
CA THR A 407 -5.24 4.73 -8.45
C THR A 407 -5.75 5.30 -7.13
N CYS A 408 -5.92 4.47 -6.09
CA CYS A 408 -6.59 4.84 -4.84
C CYS A 408 -5.93 5.99 -4.07
N TYR A 409 -4.63 6.16 -4.22
CA TYR A 409 -3.87 7.29 -3.67
C TYR A 409 -4.43 8.64 -4.12
N ILE A 410 -4.66 8.78 -5.41
CA ILE A 410 -5.14 10.03 -6.02
C ILE A 410 -6.67 10.12 -5.96
N THR A 411 -7.38 9.04 -6.26
CA THR A 411 -8.85 9.03 -6.21
C THR A 411 -9.35 9.18 -4.79
N GLY A 412 -8.71 8.54 -3.83
CA GLY A 412 -9.01 8.70 -2.40
C GLY A 412 -8.71 10.09 -1.88
N LYS A 413 -7.53 10.65 -2.22
CA LYS A 413 -7.19 12.06 -1.92
C LYS A 413 -8.28 13.00 -2.45
N TYR A 414 -8.70 12.84 -3.70
CA TYR A 414 -9.76 13.65 -4.32
C TYR A 414 -11.08 13.57 -3.54
N LEU A 415 -11.51 12.37 -3.13
CA LEU A 415 -12.75 12.22 -2.36
C LEU A 415 -12.64 12.86 -0.98
N ILE A 416 -11.46 12.80 -0.34
CA ILE A 416 -11.24 13.44 0.97
C ILE A 416 -11.23 14.96 0.84
N GLU A 417 -10.61 15.52 -0.19
CA GLU A 417 -10.66 16.96 -0.48
C GLU A 417 -12.10 17.44 -0.70
N LYS A 418 -12.90 16.65 -1.41
CA LYS A 418 -14.33 16.90 -1.58
C LYS A 418 -15.08 16.85 -0.24
N LEU A 419 -14.80 15.87 0.60
CA LEU A 419 -15.37 15.75 1.94
C LEU A 419 -15.01 16.97 2.81
N VAL A 420 -13.75 17.40 2.81
CA VAL A 420 -13.30 18.62 3.51
C VAL A 420 -14.05 19.84 3.01
N THR A 421 -14.23 19.98 1.69
CA THR A 421 -14.96 21.10 1.08
C THR A 421 -16.41 21.14 1.53
N GLU A 422 -17.09 20.01 1.49
CA GLU A 422 -18.51 19.90 1.87
C GLU A 422 -18.71 20.17 3.36
N TRP A 423 -17.84 19.62 4.21
CA TRP A 423 -17.89 19.89 5.64
C TRP A 423 -17.59 21.36 5.97
N ALA A 424 -16.55 21.93 5.38
CA ALA A 424 -16.22 23.34 5.60
C ALA A 424 -17.38 24.25 5.20
N LYS A 425 -18.05 23.97 4.08
CA LYS A 425 -19.23 24.71 3.63
C LYS A 425 -20.41 24.59 4.61
N GLN A 426 -20.69 23.39 5.12
CA GLN A 426 -21.74 23.20 6.13
C GLN A 426 -21.46 23.94 7.43
N LEU A 427 -20.17 23.99 7.85
CA LEU A 427 -19.76 24.75 9.04
C LEU A 427 -19.91 26.25 8.80
N GLU A 428 -19.54 26.75 7.63
CA GLU A 428 -19.74 28.16 7.26
C GLU A 428 -21.20 28.58 7.29
N GLU A 429 -22.11 27.75 6.77
CA GLU A 429 -23.57 27.96 6.83
C GLU A 429 -24.10 27.98 8.28
N GLN A 430 -23.39 27.31 9.22
CA GLN A 430 -23.70 27.31 10.64
C GLN A 430 -22.92 28.38 11.44
N GLU A 431 -22.18 29.25 10.77
CA GLU A 431 -21.31 30.27 11.38
C GLU A 431 -20.25 29.64 12.33
N LYS A 432 -19.76 28.42 12.01
CA LYS A 432 -18.75 27.71 12.78
C LYS A 432 -17.42 27.65 12.04
N PRO A 433 -16.28 27.75 12.75
CA PRO A 433 -14.97 27.60 12.12
C PRO A 433 -14.71 26.14 11.71
N PHE A 434 -13.98 25.94 10.61
CA PHE A 434 -13.39 24.65 10.27
C PHE A 434 -12.19 24.38 11.18
N VAL A 435 -12.20 23.23 11.89
CA VAL A 435 -11.10 22.79 12.77
C VAL A 435 -10.59 21.43 12.30
N MET A 436 -9.31 21.39 11.86
CA MET A 436 -8.70 20.16 11.36
C MET A 436 -8.80 18.99 12.34
N LYS A 437 -8.56 19.26 13.63
CA LYS A 437 -8.62 18.24 14.69
C LYS A 437 -10.00 17.56 14.79
N ASP A 438 -11.06 18.32 14.59
CA ASP A 438 -12.43 17.78 14.65
C ASP A 438 -12.74 16.99 13.37
N PHE A 439 -12.23 17.44 12.21
CA PHE A 439 -12.31 16.68 10.97
C PHE A 439 -11.61 15.32 11.11
N PHE A 440 -10.35 15.29 11.54
CA PHE A 440 -9.61 14.04 11.69
C PHE A 440 -10.23 13.11 12.74
N ARG A 441 -10.78 13.68 13.83
CA ARG A 441 -11.50 12.88 14.82
C ARG A 441 -12.68 12.15 14.17
N ALA A 442 -13.59 12.88 13.52
CA ALA A 442 -14.77 12.29 12.90
C ALA A 442 -14.42 11.31 11.79
N PHE A 443 -13.39 11.66 10.96
CA PHE A 443 -12.91 10.79 9.90
C PHE A 443 -12.37 9.45 10.42
N ASN A 444 -11.59 9.48 11.50
CA ASN A 444 -11.01 8.28 12.11
C ASN A 444 -12.04 7.47 12.90
N ASP A 445 -12.95 8.14 13.62
CA ASP A 445 -14.01 7.49 14.40
C ASP A 445 -15.01 6.72 13.52
N ALA A 446 -15.12 7.05 12.22
CA ALA A 446 -15.95 6.31 11.28
C ALA A 446 -15.48 4.86 11.03
N GLY A 447 -14.22 4.53 11.38
CA GLY A 447 -13.64 3.21 11.15
C GLY A 447 -13.09 3.01 9.74
N SER A 448 -12.71 1.77 9.40
CA SER A 448 -12.18 1.43 8.07
C SER A 448 -13.32 1.24 7.07
N ILE A 449 -13.75 2.34 6.44
CA ILE A 449 -14.88 2.38 5.49
C ILE A 449 -14.56 3.29 4.30
N PRO A 450 -15.22 3.11 3.14
CA PRO A 450 -15.05 4.00 1.99
C PRO A 450 -15.34 5.47 2.33
N VAL A 451 -14.61 6.40 1.72
CA VAL A 451 -14.78 7.85 1.96
C VAL A 451 -16.22 8.33 1.73
N GLU A 452 -16.89 7.81 0.70
CA GLU A 452 -18.30 8.15 0.42
C GLU A 452 -19.27 7.71 1.55
N LEU A 453 -18.92 6.67 2.31
CA LEU A 453 -19.70 6.27 3.48
C LEU A 453 -19.33 7.09 4.74
N VAL A 454 -18.08 7.55 4.86
CA VAL A 454 -17.72 8.56 5.88
C VAL A 454 -18.53 9.83 5.70
N ARG A 455 -18.68 10.28 4.46
CA ARG A 455 -19.50 11.45 4.10
C ARG A 455 -20.95 11.33 4.52
N TRP A 456 -21.50 10.13 4.55
CA TRP A 456 -22.90 9.89 4.90
C TRP A 456 -23.16 9.90 6.41
N GLN A 457 -22.16 9.65 7.23
CA GLN A 457 -22.21 9.71 8.70
C GLN A 457 -22.04 11.12 9.26
#